data_f02bf32cc46298021ab3b0b9b3737028
#
_entry.id   f02bf32cc46298021ab3b0b9b3737028
#
_cell.length_a   1.000
_cell.length_b   1.000
_cell.length_c   1.000
_cell.angle_alpha   90.00
_cell.angle_beta   90.00
_cell.angle_gamma   90.00
#
_symmetry.space_group_name_H-M   'P 1'
#
loop_
_entity.id
_entity.type
_entity.pdbx_description
1 polymer ?
#
loop_
_entity_poly.entity_id
_entity_poly.type
_entity_poly.pdbx_seq_one_letter_code
_entity_poly.pdbx_strand_id
1 'polypeptide(L)'
;MQPTSDSLHLGNYLGALVNWVGMQQDFDAYFFVADLHALTVPTDPEVLRRRTRVTAAQFIAGGVDPETSAVFCQSHVGPHPELAWVLACQTAMGEMNRMTQFKDKTAKGHNANVGLFTYPVLMAADILMYDAAFVPVGEDQRQHLEITRDLAERMNARFGPVLTVPEAYILKESAKIMDLQEPTAKMSKSASSDKGMLELMDDPSRLAKKIRSAVTDTEAVVRYDPETKPGVSNLLVIHSVLSGTSIPALEDEFAGRGYGDLKKAVADVVVEAVTPFRTRMTELLDDPAELDRILASGAERAAVVADATMSRVRDAVGLLPAAGAAGAAVALAGSVNGSVPVSPASVPAE
;
A
#
# COMPACT_ATOMS: atom_id res chain seq x y z
N MET A 1 1.67 0.30 -4.45
CA MET A 1 2.04 -1.11 -4.11
C MET A 1 2.79 -1.76 -5.26
N GLN A 2 3.85 -2.53 -4.99
CA GLN A 2 4.62 -3.21 -6.04
C GLN A 2 3.87 -4.45 -6.59
N PRO A 3 3.87 -4.68 -7.91
CA PRO A 3 3.21 -5.82 -8.55
C PRO A 3 4.04 -7.10 -8.44
N THR A 4 4.27 -7.59 -7.22
CA THR A 4 5.17 -8.73 -6.94
C THR A 4 4.45 -10.07 -6.82
N SER A 5 3.12 -10.08 -6.82
CA SER A 5 2.33 -11.29 -6.62
C SER A 5 0.96 -11.24 -7.28
N ASP A 6 0.40 -12.42 -7.52
CA ASP A 6 -0.90 -12.58 -8.19
C ASP A 6 -2.10 -12.53 -7.23
N SER A 7 -1.90 -12.50 -5.91
CA SER A 7 -2.96 -12.41 -4.91
C SER A 7 -2.49 -11.64 -3.66
N LEU A 8 -3.43 -11.05 -2.93
CA LEU A 8 -3.24 -10.59 -1.56
C LEU A 8 -3.65 -11.70 -0.59
N HIS A 9 -2.95 -11.83 0.51
CA HIS A 9 -3.44 -12.62 1.65
C HIS A 9 -4.21 -11.74 2.64
N LEU A 10 -5.02 -12.38 3.48
CA LEU A 10 -5.89 -11.70 4.44
C LEU A 10 -5.13 -10.71 5.35
N GLY A 11 -3.92 -11.07 5.75
CA GLY A 11 -3.08 -10.20 6.57
C GLY A 11 -2.65 -8.90 5.85
N ASN A 12 -2.42 -8.91 4.53
CA ASN A 12 -2.16 -7.69 3.76
C ASN A 12 -3.42 -6.84 3.59
N TYR A 13 -4.55 -7.49 3.33
CA TYR A 13 -5.83 -6.83 3.16
C TYR A 13 -6.23 -6.06 4.43
N LEU A 14 -6.30 -6.76 5.56
CA LEU A 14 -6.68 -6.17 6.85
C LEU A 14 -5.60 -5.25 7.45
N GLY A 15 -4.34 -5.58 7.19
CA GLY A 15 -3.20 -4.84 7.75
C GLY A 15 -2.86 -3.54 7.03
N ALA A 16 -3.21 -3.41 5.75
CA ALA A 16 -2.84 -2.25 4.95
C ALA A 16 -4.00 -1.70 4.14
N LEU A 17 -4.59 -2.50 3.23
CA LEU A 17 -5.53 -2.00 2.23
C LEU A 17 -6.79 -1.39 2.84
N VAL A 18 -7.38 -2.03 3.86
CA VAL A 18 -8.57 -1.52 4.56
C VAL A 18 -8.31 -0.14 5.18
N ASN A 19 -7.12 0.06 5.76
CA ASN A 19 -6.76 1.35 6.34
C ASN A 19 -6.58 2.43 5.26
N TRP A 20 -5.98 2.08 4.11
CA TRP A 20 -5.82 3.01 2.99
C TRP A 20 -7.17 3.43 2.39
N VAL A 21 -8.10 2.48 2.28
CA VAL A 21 -9.47 2.74 1.84
C VAL A 21 -10.18 3.72 2.77
N GLY A 22 -9.98 3.60 4.09
CA GLY A 22 -10.53 4.58 5.04
C GLY A 22 -10.02 6.00 4.82
N MET A 23 -8.75 6.16 4.44
CA MET A 23 -8.14 7.48 4.25
C MET A 23 -8.72 8.25 3.05
N GLN A 24 -9.24 7.59 2.03
CA GLN A 24 -9.82 8.27 0.86
C GLN A 24 -11.05 9.13 1.18
N GLN A 25 -11.65 8.96 2.37
CA GLN A 25 -12.78 9.77 2.82
C GLN A 25 -12.34 11.16 3.33
N ASP A 26 -11.09 11.24 3.82
CA ASP A 26 -10.57 12.43 4.49
C ASP A 26 -9.49 13.16 3.66
N PHE A 27 -8.92 12.50 2.64
CA PHE A 27 -7.79 13.00 1.87
C PHE A 27 -7.96 12.80 0.36
N ASP A 28 -7.37 13.69 -0.43
CA ASP A 28 -7.13 13.47 -1.86
C ASP A 28 -6.05 12.39 -2.00
N ALA A 29 -6.47 11.15 -2.25
CA ALA A 29 -5.60 10.00 -2.20
C ALA A 29 -5.07 9.58 -3.59
N TYR A 30 -3.78 9.24 -3.62
CA TYR A 30 -3.08 8.75 -4.80
C TYR A 30 -2.65 7.30 -4.58
N PHE A 31 -3.24 6.37 -5.32
CA PHE A 31 -2.93 4.95 -5.28
C PHE A 31 -2.29 4.53 -6.59
N PHE A 32 -1.05 4.09 -6.54
CA PHE A 32 -0.41 3.63 -7.77
C PHE A 32 0.22 2.25 -7.65
N VAL A 33 0.26 1.57 -8.79
CA VAL A 33 1.03 0.35 -8.96
C VAL A 33 2.46 0.76 -9.27
N ALA A 34 3.37 0.40 -8.36
CA ALA A 34 4.78 0.77 -8.42
C ALA A 34 5.57 -0.17 -9.36
N ASP A 35 5.26 -0.11 -10.65
CA ASP A 35 5.81 -0.98 -11.68
C ASP A 35 7.27 -0.62 -12.02
N LEU A 36 7.69 0.65 -11.93
CA LEU A 36 9.10 1.02 -12.06
C LEU A 36 9.95 0.45 -10.93
N HIS A 37 9.44 0.43 -9.71
CA HIS A 37 10.13 -0.24 -8.59
C HIS A 37 10.27 -1.74 -8.81
N ALA A 38 9.31 -2.37 -9.47
CA ALA A 38 9.36 -3.80 -9.75
C ALA A 38 10.55 -4.18 -10.66
N LEU A 39 11.03 -3.27 -11.51
CA LEU A 39 12.18 -3.48 -12.39
C LEU A 39 13.51 -3.66 -11.64
N THR A 40 13.56 -3.34 -10.34
CA THR A 40 14.75 -3.61 -9.52
C THR A 40 15.06 -5.10 -9.36
N VAL A 41 14.09 -5.96 -9.65
CA VAL A 41 14.22 -7.42 -9.66
C VAL A 41 13.89 -7.94 -11.06
N PRO A 42 14.73 -8.79 -11.66
CA PRO A 42 14.43 -9.40 -12.95
C PRO A 42 13.08 -10.11 -12.94
N THR A 43 12.18 -9.69 -13.81
CA THR A 43 10.83 -10.23 -13.93
C THR A 43 10.50 -10.38 -15.42
N ASP A 44 9.86 -11.49 -15.80
CA ASP A 44 9.36 -11.67 -17.15
C ASP A 44 8.36 -10.55 -17.51
N PRO A 45 8.45 -9.94 -18.71
CA PRO A 45 7.60 -8.82 -19.11
C PRO A 45 6.10 -9.15 -19.10
N GLU A 46 5.70 -10.36 -19.47
CA GLU A 46 4.29 -10.74 -19.48
C GLU A 46 3.77 -10.93 -18.05
N VAL A 47 4.60 -11.51 -17.19
CA VAL A 47 4.29 -11.62 -15.75
C VAL A 47 4.16 -10.26 -15.12
N LEU A 48 5.04 -9.31 -15.45
CA LEU A 48 4.95 -7.94 -14.92
C LEU A 48 3.65 -7.25 -15.38
N ARG A 49 3.31 -7.29 -16.67
CA ARG A 49 2.06 -6.72 -17.19
C ARG A 49 0.83 -7.29 -16.50
N ARG A 50 0.76 -8.62 -16.38
CA ARG A 50 -0.35 -9.31 -15.70
C ARG A 50 -0.44 -8.86 -14.25
N ARG A 51 0.66 -8.90 -13.50
CA ARG A 51 0.69 -8.51 -12.09
C ARG A 51 0.38 -7.05 -11.85
N THR A 52 0.73 -6.17 -12.78
CA THR A 52 0.35 -4.76 -12.73
C THR A 52 -1.17 -4.61 -12.77
N ARG A 53 -1.87 -5.29 -13.69
CA ARG A 53 -3.33 -5.29 -13.73
C ARG A 53 -3.95 -5.94 -12.50
N VAL A 54 -3.43 -7.07 -12.06
CA VAL A 54 -3.87 -7.75 -10.83
C VAL A 54 -3.76 -6.81 -9.63
N THR A 55 -2.64 -6.10 -9.49
CA THR A 55 -2.42 -5.17 -8.36
C THR A 55 -3.38 -3.98 -8.43
N ALA A 56 -3.64 -3.42 -9.61
CA ALA A 56 -4.63 -2.36 -9.79
C ALA A 56 -6.05 -2.84 -9.44
N ALA A 57 -6.44 -4.02 -9.93
CA ALA A 57 -7.71 -4.64 -9.61
C ALA A 57 -7.85 -4.90 -8.10
N GLN A 58 -6.77 -5.26 -7.40
CA GLN A 58 -6.76 -5.45 -5.94
C GLN A 58 -7.07 -4.15 -5.17
N PHE A 59 -6.59 -3.00 -5.63
CA PHE A 59 -6.97 -1.71 -5.03
C PHE A 59 -8.47 -1.49 -5.13
N ILE A 60 -9.03 -1.60 -6.33
CA ILE A 60 -10.44 -1.31 -6.61
C ILE A 60 -11.34 -2.33 -5.91
N ALA A 61 -11.03 -3.62 -6.03
CA ALA A 61 -11.79 -4.69 -5.37
C ALA A 61 -11.71 -4.60 -3.84
N GLY A 62 -10.61 -4.05 -3.31
CA GLY A 62 -10.43 -3.80 -1.88
C GLY A 62 -11.14 -2.57 -1.35
N GLY A 63 -11.81 -1.79 -2.22
CA GLY A 63 -12.62 -0.65 -1.83
C GLY A 63 -12.04 0.73 -2.17
N VAL A 64 -10.90 0.79 -2.88
CA VAL A 64 -10.44 2.07 -3.42
C VAL A 64 -11.38 2.50 -4.54
N ASP A 65 -11.99 3.66 -4.37
CA ASP A 65 -12.90 4.25 -5.33
C ASP A 65 -12.13 5.07 -6.39
N PRO A 66 -12.08 4.62 -7.66
CA PRO A 66 -11.36 5.33 -8.71
C PRO A 66 -12.04 6.64 -9.15
N GLU A 67 -13.28 6.93 -8.74
CA GLU A 67 -13.93 8.20 -9.01
C GLU A 67 -13.43 9.30 -8.07
N THR A 68 -13.16 8.95 -6.82
CA THR A 68 -12.69 9.89 -5.79
C THR A 68 -11.18 9.94 -5.67
N SER A 69 -10.50 8.81 -5.85
CA SER A 69 -9.04 8.67 -5.71
C SER A 69 -8.36 8.48 -7.06
N ALA A 70 -7.14 8.98 -7.22
CA ALA A 70 -6.33 8.69 -8.41
C ALA A 70 -5.74 7.27 -8.32
N VAL A 71 -6.17 6.35 -9.19
CA VAL A 71 -5.64 4.99 -9.29
C VAL A 71 -4.92 4.83 -10.62
N PHE A 72 -3.59 4.60 -10.62
CA PHE A 72 -2.77 4.60 -11.83
C PHE A 72 -1.55 3.69 -11.75
N CYS A 73 -0.84 3.50 -12.87
CA CYS A 73 0.50 2.90 -12.90
C CYS A 73 1.55 4.00 -12.78
N GLN A 74 2.57 3.79 -11.97
CA GLN A 74 3.69 4.72 -11.78
C GLN A 74 4.31 5.13 -13.12
N SER A 75 4.53 4.17 -14.03
CA SER A 75 5.12 4.41 -15.35
C SER A 75 4.24 5.22 -16.29
N HIS A 76 2.95 5.40 -16.01
CA HIS A 76 2.05 6.22 -16.81
C HIS A 76 2.23 7.72 -16.54
N VAL A 77 2.91 8.10 -15.46
CA VAL A 77 3.18 9.48 -15.09
C VAL A 77 4.67 9.76 -15.25
N GLY A 78 5.06 10.32 -16.41
CA GLY A 78 6.45 10.55 -16.81
C GLY A 78 7.32 11.34 -15.83
N PRO A 79 6.82 12.31 -15.07
CA PRO A 79 7.56 13.07 -14.09
C PRO A 79 8.27 12.26 -12.98
N HIS A 80 7.82 11.08 -12.59
CA HIS A 80 8.46 10.29 -11.52
C HIS A 80 9.98 10.05 -11.73
N PRO A 81 10.43 9.47 -12.86
CA PRO A 81 11.85 9.26 -13.08
C PRO A 81 12.63 10.59 -13.26
N GLU A 82 11.99 11.65 -13.75
CA GLU A 82 12.65 12.95 -13.89
C GLU A 82 12.93 13.57 -12.52
N LEU A 83 11.95 13.63 -11.62
CA LEU A 83 12.17 14.09 -10.25
C LEU A 83 13.16 13.21 -9.51
N ALA A 84 13.08 11.89 -9.69
CA ALA A 84 14.06 10.97 -9.10
C ALA A 84 15.50 11.30 -9.54
N TRP A 85 15.71 11.67 -10.81
CA TRP A 85 17.02 12.10 -11.28
C TRP A 85 17.48 13.40 -10.60
N VAL A 86 16.62 14.40 -10.52
CA VAL A 86 16.94 15.69 -9.86
C VAL A 86 17.31 15.44 -8.39
N LEU A 87 16.50 14.63 -7.67
CA LEU A 87 16.77 14.28 -6.27
C LEU A 87 18.05 13.44 -6.12
N ALA A 88 18.33 12.52 -7.05
CA ALA A 88 19.58 11.75 -7.04
C ALA A 88 20.82 12.64 -7.11
N CYS A 89 20.77 13.73 -7.87
CA CYS A 89 21.83 14.74 -7.93
C CYS A 89 22.01 15.54 -6.63
N GLN A 90 21.05 15.47 -5.72
CA GLN A 90 21.12 16.08 -4.37
C GLN A 90 21.40 15.05 -3.25
N THR A 91 21.49 13.76 -3.59
CA THR A 91 21.66 12.66 -2.62
C THR A 91 23.13 12.26 -2.52
N ALA A 92 23.67 12.22 -1.31
CA ALA A 92 25.05 11.76 -1.11
C ALA A 92 25.14 10.22 -1.16
N MET A 93 26.21 9.68 -1.77
CA MET A 93 26.47 8.23 -1.82
C MET A 93 26.47 7.58 -0.43
N GLY A 94 26.95 8.31 0.60
CA GLY A 94 26.94 7.83 1.98
C GLY A 94 25.54 7.63 2.56
N GLU A 95 24.55 8.40 2.13
CA GLU A 95 23.14 8.24 2.55
C GLU A 95 22.58 6.94 1.98
N MET A 96 22.77 6.71 0.69
CA MET A 96 22.35 5.47 0.05
C MET A 96 23.01 4.23 0.67
N ASN A 97 24.28 4.30 0.98
CA ASN A 97 25.02 3.21 1.63
C ASN A 97 24.52 2.89 3.06
N ARG A 98 23.82 3.81 3.73
CA ARG A 98 23.24 3.57 5.05
C ARG A 98 21.87 2.90 5.01
N MET A 99 21.20 2.85 3.83
CA MET A 99 19.89 2.24 3.69
C MET A 99 19.93 0.75 4.02
N THR A 100 19.13 0.33 5.00
CA THR A 100 19.13 -1.04 5.54
C THR A 100 18.64 -2.06 4.54
N GLN A 101 17.57 -1.76 3.79
CA GLN A 101 16.99 -2.69 2.83
C GLN A 101 17.94 -3.07 1.67
N PHE A 102 18.80 -2.15 1.24
CA PHE A 102 19.82 -2.49 0.23
C PHE A 102 20.78 -3.55 0.78
N LYS A 103 21.26 -3.35 2.04
CA LYS A 103 22.16 -4.29 2.71
C LYS A 103 21.51 -5.67 2.87
N ASP A 104 20.27 -5.71 3.33
CA ASP A 104 19.52 -6.94 3.56
C ASP A 104 19.26 -7.74 2.27
N LYS A 105 18.87 -7.06 1.18
CA LYS A 105 18.65 -7.70 -0.12
C LYS A 105 19.95 -8.23 -0.72
N THR A 106 21.03 -7.46 -0.62
CA THR A 106 22.36 -7.86 -1.09
C THR A 106 22.90 -9.06 -0.29
N ALA A 107 22.72 -9.05 1.04
CA ALA A 107 23.11 -10.18 1.90
C ALA A 107 22.34 -11.47 1.59
N LYS A 108 21.10 -11.37 1.09
CA LYS A 108 20.26 -12.50 0.65
C LYS A 108 20.60 -12.99 -0.77
N GLY A 109 21.67 -12.50 -1.40
CA GLY A 109 22.14 -12.95 -2.70
C GLY A 109 21.36 -12.38 -3.90
N HIS A 110 20.54 -11.35 -3.71
CA HIS A 110 19.94 -10.65 -4.84
C HIS A 110 20.99 -9.86 -5.62
N ASN A 111 20.89 -9.89 -6.95
CA ASN A 111 21.78 -9.14 -7.83
C ASN A 111 21.65 -7.63 -7.50
N ALA A 112 22.71 -7.05 -6.96
CA ALA A 112 22.76 -5.63 -6.62
C ALA A 112 22.91 -4.79 -7.89
N ASN A 113 21.81 -4.37 -8.49
CA ASN A 113 21.82 -3.40 -9.59
C ASN A 113 21.68 -1.96 -9.06
N VAL A 114 21.99 -0.99 -9.93
CA VAL A 114 21.88 0.44 -9.58
C VAL A 114 20.46 0.82 -9.16
N GLY A 115 19.42 0.29 -9.82
CA GLY A 115 18.03 0.54 -9.45
C GLY A 115 17.72 0.11 -8.02
N LEU A 116 18.23 -1.06 -7.59
CA LEU A 116 18.08 -1.51 -6.20
C LEU A 116 18.83 -0.62 -5.20
N PHE A 117 19.91 0.03 -5.62
CA PHE A 117 20.64 0.99 -4.79
C PHE A 117 19.93 2.33 -4.69
N THR A 118 19.32 2.80 -5.80
CA THR A 118 18.74 4.15 -5.90
C THR A 118 17.23 4.20 -5.73
N TYR A 119 16.54 3.07 -5.59
CA TYR A 119 15.07 3.08 -5.45
C TYR A 119 14.54 3.95 -4.30
N PRO A 120 15.25 4.20 -3.17
CA PRO A 120 14.73 5.12 -2.15
C PRO A 120 14.57 6.56 -2.66
N VAL A 121 15.38 6.95 -3.66
CA VAL A 121 15.26 8.27 -4.29
C VAL A 121 14.06 8.31 -5.24
N LEU A 122 13.78 7.21 -5.96
CA LEU A 122 12.54 7.10 -6.74
C LEU A 122 11.30 7.11 -5.84
N MET A 123 11.35 6.44 -4.70
CA MET A 123 10.27 6.49 -3.71
C MET A 123 10.07 7.91 -3.14
N ALA A 124 11.15 8.64 -2.90
CA ALA A 124 11.05 10.05 -2.51
C ALA A 124 10.37 10.89 -3.60
N ALA A 125 10.71 10.66 -4.87
CA ALA A 125 10.05 11.33 -5.99
C ALA A 125 8.55 10.97 -6.06
N ASP A 126 8.19 9.72 -5.85
CA ASP A 126 6.78 9.26 -5.83
C ASP A 126 5.92 10.01 -4.80
N ILE A 127 6.51 10.38 -3.68
CA ILE A 127 5.85 11.10 -2.58
C ILE A 127 5.83 12.62 -2.85
N LEU A 128 6.98 13.18 -3.16
CA LEU A 128 7.17 14.62 -3.29
C LEU A 128 6.50 15.20 -4.55
N MET A 129 6.28 14.37 -5.57
CA MET A 129 5.65 14.73 -6.82
C MET A 129 4.22 15.28 -6.63
N TYR A 130 3.51 14.79 -5.63
CA TYR A 130 2.10 15.10 -5.39
C TYR A 130 1.85 16.10 -4.27
N ASP A 131 2.88 16.83 -3.83
CA ASP A 131 2.80 17.73 -2.68
C ASP A 131 2.14 17.04 -1.45
N ALA A 132 2.42 15.76 -1.27
CA ALA A 132 1.78 14.94 -0.24
C ALA A 132 2.06 15.50 1.16
N ALA A 133 1.00 15.90 1.88
CA ALA A 133 1.13 16.33 3.26
C ALA A 133 1.38 15.14 4.20
N PHE A 134 0.74 14.00 3.92
CA PHE A 134 0.80 12.81 4.75
C PHE A 134 1.12 11.56 3.93
N VAL A 135 1.94 10.67 4.51
CA VAL A 135 2.27 9.37 3.91
C VAL A 135 1.97 8.27 4.92
N PRO A 136 1.02 7.35 4.63
CA PRO A 136 0.75 6.22 5.49
C PRO A 136 1.90 5.22 5.42
N VAL A 137 2.65 5.09 6.50
CA VAL A 137 3.83 4.23 6.58
C VAL A 137 3.76 3.28 7.75
N GLY A 138 4.18 2.03 7.52
CA GLY A 138 4.56 1.12 8.60
C GLY A 138 5.95 1.46 9.14
N GLU A 139 6.28 0.92 10.29
CA GLU A 139 7.56 1.17 10.97
C GLU A 139 8.79 0.82 10.10
N ASP A 140 8.68 -0.21 9.27
CA ASP A 140 9.72 -0.65 8.32
C ASP A 140 10.00 0.36 7.19
N GLN A 141 9.09 1.31 6.95
CA GLN A 141 9.23 2.37 5.94
C GLN A 141 9.69 3.72 6.52
N ARG A 142 9.87 3.82 7.84
CA ARG A 142 10.27 5.07 8.50
C ARG A 142 11.55 5.67 7.88
N GLN A 143 12.58 4.85 7.67
CA GLN A 143 13.85 5.31 7.10
C GLN A 143 13.68 5.88 5.67
N HIS A 144 12.75 5.33 4.88
CA HIS A 144 12.46 5.86 3.54
C HIS A 144 11.75 7.21 3.61
N LEU A 145 10.88 7.40 4.58
CA LEU A 145 10.23 8.70 4.76
C LEU A 145 11.20 9.74 5.31
N GLU A 146 12.12 9.36 6.20
CA GLU A 146 13.18 10.25 6.70
C GLU A 146 14.05 10.78 5.55
N ILE A 147 14.55 9.92 4.66
CA ILE A 147 15.33 10.39 3.50
C ILE A 147 14.49 11.24 2.54
N THR A 148 13.20 10.95 2.40
CA THR A 148 12.28 11.77 1.59
C THR A 148 12.17 13.19 2.15
N ARG A 149 12.01 13.33 3.46
CA ARG A 149 11.97 14.61 4.17
C ARG A 149 13.29 15.37 4.04
N ASP A 150 14.43 14.69 4.31
CA ASP A 150 15.77 15.27 4.18
C ASP A 150 16.01 15.83 2.77
N LEU A 151 15.55 15.13 1.73
CA LEU A 151 15.68 15.57 0.34
C LEU A 151 14.79 16.78 0.04
N ALA A 152 13.55 16.80 0.53
CA ALA A 152 12.67 17.95 0.38
C ALA A 152 13.22 19.19 1.10
N GLU A 153 13.67 19.05 2.34
CA GLU A 153 14.28 20.13 3.12
C GLU A 153 15.54 20.65 2.46
N ARG A 154 16.40 19.77 1.93
CA ARG A 154 17.63 20.13 1.20
C ARG A 154 17.34 20.89 -0.08
N MET A 155 16.34 20.43 -0.87
CA MET A 155 15.88 21.13 -2.06
C MET A 155 15.37 22.53 -1.70
N ASN A 156 14.54 22.63 -0.67
CA ASN A 156 13.95 23.89 -0.22
C ASN A 156 15.03 24.85 0.34
N ALA A 157 16.00 24.35 1.05
CA ALA A 157 17.11 25.18 1.59
C ALA A 157 18.00 25.73 0.45
N ARG A 158 18.16 24.97 -0.64
CA ARG A 158 19.05 25.35 -1.73
C ARG A 158 18.36 26.22 -2.79
N PHE A 159 17.10 25.95 -3.10
CA PHE A 159 16.39 26.51 -4.26
C PHE A 159 15.13 27.32 -3.89
N GLY A 160 14.84 27.49 -2.59
CA GLY A 160 13.61 28.09 -2.09
C GLY A 160 12.48 27.05 -1.89
N PRO A 161 11.30 27.45 -1.45
CA PRO A 161 10.20 26.55 -1.13
C PRO A 161 9.60 25.90 -2.39
N VAL A 162 10.20 24.80 -2.83
CA VAL A 162 9.87 24.08 -4.07
C VAL A 162 9.03 22.84 -3.81
N LEU A 163 9.31 22.13 -2.70
CA LEU A 163 8.67 20.84 -2.37
C LEU A 163 7.98 20.89 -1.01
N THR A 164 6.84 20.25 -0.90
CA THR A 164 6.16 20.02 0.38
C THR A 164 6.91 18.96 1.17
N VAL A 165 7.23 19.23 2.46
CA VAL A 165 7.87 18.24 3.34
C VAL A 165 6.77 17.36 3.96
N PRO A 166 6.71 16.06 3.64
CA PRO A 166 5.63 15.19 4.09
C PRO A 166 5.77 14.81 5.56
N GLU A 167 4.65 14.49 6.20
CA GLU A 167 4.61 13.91 7.55
C GLU A 167 4.21 12.43 7.51
N ALA A 168 4.70 11.67 8.49
CA ALA A 168 4.27 10.29 8.65
C ALA A 168 2.83 10.26 9.17
N TYR A 169 1.94 9.57 8.45
CA TYR A 169 0.64 9.21 8.97
C TYR A 169 0.74 7.81 9.59
N ILE A 170 0.80 7.78 10.92
CA ILE A 170 0.87 6.51 11.65
C ILE A 170 -0.54 5.93 11.69
N LEU A 171 -0.75 4.90 10.88
CA LEU A 171 -1.99 4.13 10.93
C LEU A 171 -2.16 3.54 12.33
N LYS A 172 -3.37 3.62 12.88
CA LYS A 172 -3.71 2.86 14.10
C LYS A 172 -3.29 1.41 13.88
N GLU A 173 -2.69 0.79 14.89
CA GLU A 173 -2.21 -0.58 14.76
C GLU A 173 -3.31 -1.47 14.17
N SER A 174 -3.10 -1.88 12.94
CA SER A 174 -3.95 -2.88 12.32
C SER A 174 -3.71 -4.22 13.00
N ALA A 175 -4.78 -5.00 13.17
CA ALA A 175 -4.67 -6.32 13.76
C ALA A 175 -3.62 -7.16 13.01
N LYS A 176 -2.64 -7.65 13.75
CA LYS A 176 -1.63 -8.57 13.20
C LYS A 176 -2.27 -9.94 12.99
N ILE A 177 -2.46 -10.31 11.74
CA ILE A 177 -2.95 -11.65 11.39
C ILE A 177 -1.77 -12.61 11.33
N MET A 178 -1.84 -13.67 12.11
CA MET A 178 -0.80 -14.68 12.23
C MET A 178 -1.06 -15.85 11.28
N ASP A 179 -0.02 -16.63 10.98
CA ASP A 179 -0.12 -17.85 10.19
C ASP A 179 -1.03 -18.88 10.87
N LEU A 180 -1.85 -19.59 10.09
CA LEU A 180 -2.79 -20.57 10.66
C LEU A 180 -2.13 -21.86 11.16
N GLN A 181 -0.94 -22.18 10.67
CA GLN A 181 -0.19 -23.38 11.06
C GLN A 181 0.91 -23.06 12.07
N GLU A 182 1.44 -21.83 12.04
CA GLU A 182 2.43 -21.33 12.98
C GLU A 182 1.97 -19.98 13.57
N PRO A 183 1.00 -20.01 14.51
CA PRO A 183 0.31 -18.80 14.97
C PRO A 183 1.16 -17.85 15.82
N THR A 184 2.44 -18.14 16.01
CA THR A 184 3.47 -17.24 16.56
C THR A 184 4.19 -16.43 15.50
N ALA A 185 4.07 -16.83 14.22
CA ALA A 185 4.64 -16.13 13.08
C ALA A 185 3.56 -15.30 12.35
N LYS A 186 3.94 -14.12 11.84
CA LYS A 186 3.03 -13.30 11.02
C LYS A 186 2.73 -14.00 9.70
N MET A 187 1.46 -13.99 9.27
CA MET A 187 1.07 -14.47 7.95
C MET A 187 1.85 -13.71 6.85
N SER A 188 2.61 -14.41 6.04
CA SER A 188 3.45 -13.83 5.00
C SER A 188 3.69 -14.80 3.84
N LYS A 189 3.83 -14.25 2.62
CA LYS A 189 4.06 -15.08 1.41
C LYS A 189 5.40 -15.81 1.40
N SER A 190 6.39 -15.27 2.06
CA SER A 190 7.76 -15.84 2.05
C SER A 190 7.99 -16.89 3.13
N ALA A 191 7.19 -16.90 4.19
CA ALA A 191 7.39 -17.77 5.35
C ALA A 191 6.23 -18.75 5.57
N SER A 192 5.00 -18.38 5.24
CA SER A 192 3.83 -19.21 5.43
C SER A 192 3.75 -20.36 4.44
N SER A 193 3.33 -21.54 4.92
CA SER A 193 2.90 -22.64 4.05
C SER A 193 1.56 -22.28 3.36
N ASP A 194 1.23 -23.00 2.29
CA ASP A 194 -0.09 -22.83 1.64
C ASP A 194 -1.27 -23.01 2.63
N LYS A 195 -1.15 -23.91 3.59
CA LYS A 195 -2.17 -24.14 4.62
C LYS A 195 -2.22 -23.03 5.68
N GLY A 196 -1.10 -22.36 5.90
CA GLY A 196 -0.98 -21.30 6.90
C GLY A 196 -1.48 -19.94 6.41
N MET A 197 -1.67 -19.78 5.10
CA MET A 197 -1.99 -18.51 4.46
C MET A 197 -3.39 -18.51 3.84
N LEU A 198 -4.17 -17.46 4.11
CA LEU A 198 -5.48 -17.22 3.51
C LEU A 198 -5.32 -16.25 2.35
N GLU A 199 -5.32 -16.74 1.12
CA GLU A 199 -5.31 -15.90 -0.07
C GLU A 199 -6.72 -15.45 -0.42
N LEU A 200 -6.91 -14.17 -0.72
CA LEU A 200 -8.25 -13.59 -1.01
C LEU A 200 -8.88 -14.18 -2.28
N MET A 201 -8.07 -14.72 -3.20
CA MET A 201 -8.54 -15.37 -4.41
C MET A 201 -8.75 -16.88 -4.27
N ASP A 202 -8.48 -17.47 -3.10
CA ASP A 202 -8.81 -18.88 -2.83
C ASP A 202 -10.33 -19.13 -2.93
N ASP A 203 -10.71 -20.32 -3.38
CA ASP A 203 -12.12 -20.75 -3.35
C ASP A 203 -12.68 -20.74 -1.91
N PRO A 204 -13.96 -20.38 -1.72
CA PRO A 204 -14.60 -20.40 -0.40
C PRO A 204 -14.43 -21.73 0.34
N SER A 205 -14.54 -22.85 -0.37
CA SER A 205 -14.35 -24.19 0.20
C SER A 205 -12.90 -24.42 0.68
N ARG A 206 -11.91 -23.86 -0.05
CA ARG A 206 -10.48 -23.93 0.30
C ARG A 206 -10.19 -23.05 1.50
N LEU A 207 -10.71 -21.81 1.54
CA LEU A 207 -10.58 -20.93 2.71
C LEU A 207 -11.13 -21.58 3.96
N ALA A 208 -12.36 -22.10 3.89
CA ALA A 208 -13.01 -22.81 5.00
C ALA A 208 -12.22 -24.05 5.44
N LYS A 209 -11.62 -24.79 4.50
CA LYS A 209 -10.76 -25.95 4.82
C LYS A 209 -9.47 -25.54 5.52
N LYS A 210 -8.82 -24.46 5.06
CA LYS A 210 -7.60 -23.93 5.69
C LYS A 210 -7.89 -23.49 7.13
N ILE A 211 -8.98 -22.75 7.38
CA ILE A 211 -9.38 -22.29 8.72
C ILE A 211 -9.72 -23.46 9.64
N ARG A 212 -10.47 -24.46 9.15
CA ARG A 212 -10.76 -25.66 9.95
C ARG A 212 -9.51 -26.43 10.34
N SER A 213 -8.44 -26.39 9.53
CA SER A 213 -7.17 -27.03 9.81
C SER A 213 -6.19 -26.15 10.61
N ALA A 214 -6.57 -24.93 10.99
CA ALA A 214 -5.72 -24.06 11.80
C ALA A 214 -5.28 -24.73 13.10
N VAL A 215 -4.03 -24.50 13.49
CA VAL A 215 -3.47 -25.07 14.73
C VAL A 215 -4.11 -24.38 15.93
N THR A 216 -4.54 -25.17 16.91
CA THR A 216 -5.07 -24.73 18.20
C THR A 216 -4.50 -25.62 19.29
N ASP A 217 -4.54 -25.17 20.55
CA ASP A 217 -4.16 -25.97 21.73
C ASP A 217 -5.14 -27.11 22.00
N THR A 218 -4.92 -27.89 23.09
CA THR A 218 -5.71 -29.06 23.47
C THR A 218 -6.73 -28.79 24.58
N GLU A 219 -6.79 -27.57 25.15
CA GLU A 219 -7.68 -27.28 26.31
C GLU A 219 -9.16 -27.18 25.92
N ALA A 220 -9.45 -26.97 24.62
CA ALA A 220 -10.80 -26.79 24.09
C ALA A 220 -11.61 -25.63 24.72
N VAL A 221 -10.91 -24.63 25.30
CA VAL A 221 -11.51 -23.43 25.89
C VAL A 221 -11.24 -22.23 24.98
N VAL A 222 -12.27 -21.58 24.48
CA VAL A 222 -12.16 -20.38 23.68
C VAL A 222 -11.87 -19.19 24.59
N ARG A 223 -10.63 -18.73 24.58
CA ARG A 223 -10.14 -17.60 25.35
C ARG A 223 -9.02 -16.90 24.58
N TYR A 224 -9.02 -15.57 24.61
CA TYR A 224 -7.96 -14.75 24.05
C TYR A 224 -6.76 -14.71 25.01
N ASP A 225 -5.70 -15.34 24.59
CA ASP A 225 -4.42 -15.37 25.29
C ASP A 225 -3.31 -15.62 24.26
N PRO A 226 -2.72 -14.55 23.70
CA PRO A 226 -1.72 -14.69 22.64
C PRO A 226 -0.46 -15.46 23.05
N GLU A 227 -0.14 -15.52 24.34
CA GLU A 227 1.04 -16.22 24.85
C GLU A 227 0.81 -17.73 24.97
N THR A 228 -0.31 -18.13 25.57
CA THR A 228 -0.58 -19.55 25.83
C THR A 228 -1.51 -20.19 24.79
N LYS A 229 -2.31 -19.40 24.09
CA LYS A 229 -3.29 -19.82 23.08
C LYS A 229 -3.18 -19.04 21.77
N PRO A 230 -1.99 -18.97 21.14
CA PRO A 230 -1.77 -18.11 19.98
C PRO A 230 -2.72 -18.46 18.80
N GLY A 231 -3.01 -19.74 18.56
CA GLY A 231 -3.89 -20.17 17.48
C GLY A 231 -5.34 -19.76 17.68
N VAL A 232 -5.89 -19.93 18.87
CA VAL A 232 -7.26 -19.51 19.22
C VAL A 232 -7.35 -17.98 19.20
N SER A 233 -6.36 -17.30 19.76
CA SER A 233 -6.28 -15.84 19.77
C SER A 233 -6.26 -15.26 18.35
N ASN A 234 -5.49 -15.85 17.42
CA ASN A 234 -5.47 -15.45 16.03
C ASN A 234 -6.85 -15.61 15.35
N LEU A 235 -7.54 -16.72 15.60
CA LEU A 235 -8.90 -16.95 15.08
C LEU A 235 -9.90 -15.92 15.62
N LEU A 236 -9.83 -15.61 16.92
CA LEU A 236 -10.66 -14.55 17.53
C LEU A 236 -10.38 -13.18 16.93
N VAL A 237 -9.11 -12.85 16.69
CA VAL A 237 -8.72 -11.59 16.03
C VAL A 237 -9.29 -11.53 14.61
N ILE A 238 -9.13 -12.58 13.80
CA ILE A 238 -9.68 -12.64 12.44
C ILE A 238 -11.20 -12.42 12.48
N HIS A 239 -11.92 -13.13 13.35
CA HIS A 239 -13.36 -13.00 13.47
C HIS A 239 -13.76 -11.58 13.88
N SER A 240 -13.13 -11.06 14.94
CA SER A 240 -13.41 -9.73 15.50
C SER A 240 -13.24 -8.63 14.46
N VAL A 241 -12.13 -8.64 13.72
CA VAL A 241 -11.82 -7.60 12.71
C VAL A 241 -12.81 -7.64 11.55
N LEU A 242 -13.23 -8.82 11.11
CA LEU A 242 -14.13 -8.96 9.98
C LEU A 242 -15.60 -8.74 10.33
N SER A 243 -16.03 -9.18 11.53
CA SER A 243 -17.42 -9.03 11.95
C SER A 243 -17.72 -7.74 12.72
N GLY A 244 -16.68 -7.02 13.19
CA GLY A 244 -16.83 -5.88 14.09
C GLY A 244 -17.22 -6.29 15.54
N THR A 245 -17.35 -7.58 15.84
CA THR A 245 -17.67 -8.08 17.17
C THR A 245 -16.43 -8.04 18.07
N SER A 246 -16.54 -7.50 19.27
CA SER A 246 -15.40 -7.43 20.19
C SER A 246 -14.93 -8.81 20.65
N ILE A 247 -13.64 -8.95 20.92
CA ILE A 247 -13.07 -10.24 21.40
C ILE A 247 -13.78 -10.73 22.67
N PRO A 248 -14.04 -9.91 23.71
CA PRO A 248 -14.80 -10.38 24.89
C PRO A 248 -16.19 -10.90 24.53
N ALA A 249 -16.92 -10.27 23.61
CA ALA A 249 -18.23 -10.74 23.17
C ALA A 249 -18.15 -12.10 22.46
N LEU A 250 -17.07 -12.33 21.68
CA LEU A 250 -16.82 -13.62 21.05
C LEU A 250 -16.46 -14.69 22.07
N GLU A 251 -15.69 -14.36 23.11
CA GLU A 251 -15.40 -15.30 24.21
C GLU A 251 -16.67 -15.74 24.92
N ASP A 252 -17.59 -14.80 25.19
CA ASP A 252 -18.90 -15.10 25.79
C ASP A 252 -19.77 -15.93 24.85
N GLU A 253 -19.80 -15.62 23.56
CA GLU A 253 -20.57 -16.37 22.56
C GLU A 253 -20.10 -17.82 22.43
N PHE A 254 -18.80 -18.06 22.51
CA PHE A 254 -18.21 -19.40 22.38
C PHE A 254 -17.93 -20.07 23.73
N ALA A 255 -18.39 -19.49 24.85
CA ALA A 255 -18.26 -20.10 26.16
C ALA A 255 -18.92 -21.47 26.18
N GLY A 256 -18.15 -22.51 26.54
CA GLY A 256 -18.60 -23.91 26.59
C GLY A 256 -18.77 -24.59 25.22
N ARG A 257 -18.42 -23.90 24.12
CA ARG A 257 -18.35 -24.50 22.78
C ARG A 257 -16.91 -24.92 22.45
N GLY A 258 -16.78 -25.90 21.55
CA GLY A 258 -15.45 -26.39 21.14
C GLY A 258 -14.82 -25.53 20.02
N TYR A 259 -13.52 -25.75 19.77
CA TYR A 259 -12.80 -25.07 18.68
C TYR A 259 -13.39 -25.34 17.28
N GLY A 260 -14.13 -26.43 17.11
CA GLY A 260 -14.84 -26.71 15.85
C GLY A 260 -15.88 -25.65 15.51
N ASP A 261 -16.63 -25.19 16.50
CA ASP A 261 -17.65 -24.14 16.33
C ASP A 261 -17.02 -22.79 16.06
N LEU A 262 -15.96 -22.42 16.79
CA LEU A 262 -15.18 -21.20 16.52
C LEU A 262 -14.61 -21.22 15.10
N LYS A 263 -13.94 -22.30 14.69
CA LYS A 263 -13.35 -22.43 13.36
C LYS A 263 -14.39 -22.35 12.24
N LYS A 264 -15.59 -22.89 12.50
CA LYS A 264 -16.70 -22.77 11.56
C LYS A 264 -17.16 -21.33 11.43
N ALA A 265 -17.40 -20.63 12.53
CA ALA A 265 -17.82 -19.23 12.53
C ALA A 265 -16.77 -18.33 11.87
N VAL A 266 -15.47 -18.52 12.17
CA VAL A 266 -14.37 -17.80 11.50
C VAL A 266 -14.37 -18.07 9.99
N ALA A 267 -14.60 -19.32 9.56
CA ALA A 267 -14.67 -19.65 8.15
C ALA A 267 -15.83 -18.95 7.45
N ASP A 268 -17.00 -18.92 8.09
CA ASP A 268 -18.20 -18.28 7.54
C ASP A 268 -17.98 -16.77 7.37
N VAL A 269 -17.47 -16.08 8.39
CA VAL A 269 -17.16 -14.64 8.35
C VAL A 269 -16.08 -14.31 7.30
N VAL A 270 -15.00 -15.11 7.21
CA VAL A 270 -13.95 -14.90 6.21
C VAL A 270 -14.49 -15.08 4.80
N VAL A 271 -15.28 -16.12 4.54
CA VAL A 271 -15.88 -16.37 3.23
C VAL A 271 -16.84 -15.24 2.84
N GLU A 272 -17.66 -14.77 3.77
CA GLU A 272 -18.57 -13.65 3.55
C GLU A 272 -17.80 -12.37 3.20
N ALA A 273 -16.76 -12.02 3.97
CA ALA A 273 -15.96 -10.81 3.75
C ALA A 273 -15.14 -10.84 2.46
N VAL A 274 -14.65 -12.01 2.05
CA VAL A 274 -13.77 -12.15 0.87
C VAL A 274 -14.56 -12.29 -0.43
N THR A 275 -15.81 -12.76 -0.39
CA THR A 275 -16.64 -12.99 -1.58
C THR A 275 -16.81 -11.74 -2.44
N PRO A 276 -17.18 -10.56 -1.92
CA PRO A 276 -17.29 -9.33 -2.74
C PRO A 276 -15.99 -8.95 -3.42
N PHE A 277 -14.87 -9.05 -2.69
CA PHE A 277 -13.54 -8.79 -3.23
C PHE A 277 -13.25 -9.71 -4.43
N ARG A 278 -13.46 -11.01 -4.28
CA ARG A 278 -13.23 -11.99 -5.36
C ARG A 278 -14.11 -11.73 -6.58
N THR A 279 -15.39 -11.44 -6.37
CA THR A 279 -16.32 -11.13 -7.45
C THR A 279 -15.83 -9.92 -8.23
N ARG A 280 -15.49 -8.83 -7.53
CA ARG A 280 -15.01 -7.61 -8.18
C ARG A 280 -13.68 -7.78 -8.88
N MET A 281 -12.75 -8.55 -8.28
CA MET A 281 -11.49 -8.92 -8.92
C MET A 281 -11.71 -9.65 -10.25
N THR A 282 -12.62 -10.64 -10.26
CA THR A 282 -12.91 -11.41 -11.46
C THR A 282 -13.50 -10.51 -12.55
N GLU A 283 -14.49 -9.67 -12.24
CA GLU A 283 -15.07 -8.70 -13.17
C GLU A 283 -14.02 -7.80 -13.83
N LEU A 284 -13.12 -7.21 -13.00
CA LEU A 284 -12.08 -6.31 -13.50
C LEU A 284 -11.02 -7.01 -14.36
N LEU A 285 -10.70 -8.26 -14.05
CA LEU A 285 -9.69 -9.02 -14.80
C LEU A 285 -10.28 -9.63 -16.09
N ASP A 286 -11.59 -9.88 -16.13
CA ASP A 286 -12.32 -10.34 -17.32
C ASP A 286 -12.58 -9.18 -18.31
N ASP A 287 -12.54 -7.92 -17.84
CA ASP A 287 -12.59 -6.72 -18.68
C ASP A 287 -11.31 -5.86 -18.54
N PRO A 288 -10.19 -6.26 -19.15
CA PRO A 288 -8.95 -5.50 -19.10
C PRO A 288 -9.06 -4.09 -19.71
N ALA A 289 -9.98 -3.88 -20.65
CA ALA A 289 -10.16 -2.57 -21.29
C ALA A 289 -10.75 -1.55 -20.32
N GLU A 290 -11.72 -1.96 -19.50
CA GLU A 290 -12.27 -1.11 -18.44
C GLU A 290 -11.22 -0.79 -17.38
N LEU A 291 -10.43 -1.77 -16.95
CA LEU A 291 -9.34 -1.56 -16.00
C LEU A 291 -8.27 -0.59 -16.55
N ASP A 292 -7.85 -0.79 -17.81
CA ASP A 292 -6.87 0.09 -18.47
C ASP A 292 -7.42 1.52 -18.61
N ARG A 293 -8.74 1.70 -18.85
CA ARG A 293 -9.41 3.01 -18.87
C ARG A 293 -9.39 3.69 -17.50
N ILE A 294 -9.67 2.97 -16.43
CA ILE A 294 -9.59 3.47 -15.05
C ILE A 294 -8.17 3.95 -14.75
N LEU A 295 -7.17 3.15 -15.08
CA LEU A 295 -5.76 3.49 -14.86
C LEU A 295 -5.31 4.71 -15.67
N ALA A 296 -5.79 4.85 -16.90
CA ALA A 296 -5.50 6.01 -17.75
C ALA A 296 -6.11 7.29 -17.15
N SER A 297 -7.38 7.26 -16.76
CA SER A 297 -8.06 8.38 -16.10
C SER A 297 -7.38 8.80 -14.79
N GLY A 298 -6.96 7.83 -13.98
CA GLY A 298 -6.19 8.09 -12.75
C GLY A 298 -4.84 8.73 -13.05
N ALA A 299 -4.14 8.27 -14.09
CA ALA A 299 -2.87 8.84 -14.53
C ALA A 299 -3.02 10.29 -15.03
N GLU A 300 -4.07 10.60 -15.79
CA GLU A 300 -4.35 11.96 -16.25
C GLU A 300 -4.56 12.91 -15.05
N ARG A 301 -5.33 12.50 -14.05
CA ARG A 301 -5.52 13.31 -12.83
C ARG A 301 -4.21 13.47 -12.05
N ALA A 302 -3.44 12.42 -11.90
CA ALA A 302 -2.15 12.45 -11.22
C ALA A 302 -1.14 13.34 -11.98
N ALA A 303 -1.13 13.29 -13.31
CA ALA A 303 -0.23 14.07 -14.15
C ALA A 303 -0.44 15.59 -13.97
N VAL A 304 -1.66 16.05 -13.75
CA VAL A 304 -1.93 17.49 -13.52
C VAL A 304 -1.11 18.02 -12.33
N VAL A 305 -1.09 17.31 -11.23
CA VAL A 305 -0.33 17.71 -10.03
C VAL A 305 1.16 17.49 -10.24
N ALA A 306 1.53 16.35 -10.82
CA ALA A 306 2.92 15.99 -11.08
C ALA A 306 3.61 17.00 -12.01
N ASP A 307 2.96 17.41 -13.08
CA ASP A 307 3.49 18.39 -14.03
C ASP A 307 3.63 19.79 -13.41
N ALA A 308 2.68 20.20 -12.57
CA ALA A 308 2.77 21.45 -11.82
C ALA A 308 3.97 21.45 -10.86
N THR A 309 4.19 20.36 -10.14
CA THR A 309 5.36 20.20 -9.28
C THR A 309 6.65 20.19 -10.08
N MET A 310 6.71 19.45 -11.19
CA MET A 310 7.89 19.43 -12.04
C MET A 310 8.19 20.78 -12.68
N SER A 311 7.17 21.57 -13.04
CA SER A 311 7.41 22.93 -13.52
C SER A 311 8.15 23.77 -12.47
N ARG A 312 7.70 23.76 -11.22
CA ARG A 312 8.39 24.45 -10.10
C ARG A 312 9.82 23.95 -9.91
N VAL A 313 10.01 22.64 -9.98
CA VAL A 313 11.32 22.01 -9.80
C VAL A 313 12.27 22.40 -10.93
N ARG A 314 11.83 22.32 -12.20
CA ARG A 314 12.66 22.69 -13.38
C ARG A 314 13.09 24.14 -13.31
N ASP A 315 12.18 25.06 -13.00
CA ASP A 315 12.49 26.47 -12.84
C ASP A 315 13.52 26.71 -11.72
N ALA A 316 13.32 26.07 -10.57
CA ALA A 316 14.18 26.23 -9.41
C ALA A 316 15.61 25.71 -9.64
N VAL A 317 15.76 24.58 -10.34
CA VAL A 317 17.11 24.02 -10.66
C VAL A 317 17.74 24.63 -11.93
N GLY A 318 17.03 25.50 -12.65
CA GLY A 318 17.54 26.25 -13.80
C GLY A 318 17.50 25.44 -15.11
N LEU A 319 16.58 24.48 -15.26
CA LEU A 319 16.35 23.81 -16.54
C LEU A 319 15.54 24.71 -17.47
N LEU A 320 15.95 24.77 -18.73
CA LEU A 320 15.23 25.57 -19.72
C LEU A 320 13.87 24.94 -20.03
N PRO A 321 12.79 25.74 -20.08
CA PRO A 321 11.48 25.25 -20.51
C PRO A 321 11.51 24.78 -21.96
N ALA A 322 10.80 23.71 -22.28
CA ALA A 322 10.63 23.28 -23.66
C ALA A 322 9.88 24.31 -24.45
N ALA A 323 10.26 24.50 -25.72
CA ALA A 323 9.60 25.43 -26.62
C ALA A 323 8.11 25.06 -26.76
N GLY A 324 7.20 25.97 -26.41
CA GLY A 324 5.74 25.75 -26.40
C GLY A 324 5.12 25.47 -25.00
N ALA A 325 5.93 25.16 -23.99
CA ALA A 325 5.41 24.91 -22.63
C ALA A 325 4.97 26.17 -21.88
N ALA A 326 5.50 27.34 -22.27
CA ALA A 326 5.17 28.64 -21.66
C ALA A 326 3.69 29.06 -21.81
N GLY A 327 2.96 28.51 -22.79
CA GLY A 327 1.53 28.78 -23.00
C GLY A 327 0.59 27.91 -22.16
N ALA A 328 1.01 26.69 -21.77
CA ALA A 328 0.19 25.77 -21.03
C ALA A 328 0.14 26.11 -19.53
N ALA A 329 1.23 26.60 -18.95
CA ALA A 329 1.28 26.99 -17.53
C ALA A 329 0.36 28.17 -17.19
N VAL A 330 0.18 29.13 -18.13
CA VAL A 330 -0.71 30.28 -17.95
C VAL A 330 -2.19 29.88 -18.06
N ALA A 331 -2.52 28.86 -18.88
CA ALA A 331 -3.89 28.38 -19.03
C ALA A 331 -4.37 27.58 -17.79
N LEU A 332 -3.50 26.83 -17.13
CA LEU A 332 -3.81 26.06 -15.92
C LEU A 332 -3.93 26.96 -14.67
N ALA A 333 -3.14 28.01 -14.57
CA ALA A 333 -3.24 28.97 -13.46
C ALA A 333 -4.57 29.78 -13.46
N GLY A 334 -5.23 29.88 -14.62
CA GLY A 334 -6.53 30.55 -14.77
C GLY A 334 -7.76 29.72 -14.37
N SER A 335 -7.62 28.40 -14.27
CA SER A 335 -8.76 27.50 -13.99
C SER A 335 -8.90 27.06 -12.52
N VAL A 336 -7.95 27.40 -11.67
CA VAL A 336 -7.92 26.94 -10.24
C VAL A 336 -8.35 28.04 -9.25
N ASN A 337 -8.97 29.13 -9.71
CA ASN A 337 -9.53 30.18 -8.83
C ASN A 337 -10.96 29.83 -8.35
N GLY A 338 -11.11 28.70 -7.68
CA GLY A 338 -12.27 28.27 -6.93
C GLY A 338 -11.84 27.72 -5.58
N SER A 339 -11.09 28.51 -4.80
CA SER A 339 -10.69 28.11 -3.45
C SER A 339 -11.87 28.14 -2.51
N VAL A 340 -12.32 26.97 -2.08
CA VAL A 340 -13.07 26.80 -0.84
C VAL A 340 -12.04 26.82 0.30
N PRO A 341 -12.17 27.71 1.30
CA PRO A 341 -11.26 27.73 2.42
C PRO A 341 -11.54 26.54 3.34
N VAL A 342 -10.60 25.60 3.42
CA VAL A 342 -10.63 24.54 4.43
C VAL A 342 -10.16 25.13 5.76
N SER A 343 -11.08 25.27 6.69
CA SER A 343 -10.80 25.59 8.08
C SER A 343 -10.09 24.41 8.75
N PRO A 344 -9.02 24.61 9.53
CA PRO A 344 -8.36 23.49 10.20
C PRO A 344 -9.28 22.91 11.27
N ALA A 345 -9.72 21.69 11.07
CA ALA A 345 -10.41 20.92 12.11
C ALA A 345 -9.43 20.62 13.24
N SER A 346 -9.75 21.09 14.43
CA SER A 346 -9.05 20.82 15.67
C SER A 346 -9.01 19.31 15.96
N VAL A 347 -7.80 18.79 16.16
CA VAL A 347 -7.56 17.44 16.67
C VAL A 347 -8.10 17.36 18.11
N PRO A 348 -9.00 16.40 18.45
CA PRO A 348 -9.32 16.17 19.84
C PRO A 348 -8.13 15.51 20.53
N ALA A 349 -7.69 16.11 21.63
CA ALA A 349 -6.78 15.48 22.59
C ALA A 349 -7.60 14.46 23.41
N GLU A 350 -7.24 13.16 23.30
CA GLU A 350 -7.16 12.16 24.38
C GLU A 350 -6.83 10.80 23.77
#